data_dd2109bfaaef26076645014e53294ca9
#
_entry.id   dd2109bfaaef26076645014e53294ca9
#
_cell.length_a   1.000
_cell.length_b   1.000
_cell.length_c   1.000
_cell.angle_alpha   90.00
_cell.angle_beta   90.00
_cell.angle_gamma   90.00
#
_symmetry.space_group_name_H-M   'P 1'
#
loop_
_entity.id
_entity.type
_entity.pdbx_description
1 polymer ?
#
loop_
_entity_poly.entity_id
_entity_poly.type
_entity_poly.pdbx_seq_one_letter_code
_entity_poly.pdbx_strand_id
1 'polypeptide(L)'
;ARRELVTLWERNRLAPYKNRDASVPARAHRLPPEAPPEDVQIAVTVSDLPSTEAALRAGADLIYFSGQVYRRSPQDWLHELSRAWALGQEEGVPVFAHLERISENHVFPELERSLSRHQFDGILVGGFGIWKRAKEWAQGRPVHTDLSFNAFNTWAVQQLAEAGAALVTASLELKLSEVRSICQKSPVPVCIAAHGPMESMVSKHCIFRDQGCRLQCQSASLELKDKKGFVFPVKFDRWCHMHIFNSRELSLLNHLERVRESGVSYLRIEGRTKDPEWISAAVSAYRQGLDGEEVELPEEFTKGHYFRGVL
;
A
#
# COMPACT_ATOMS: atom_id res chain seq x y z
N ALA A 1 -33.19 -35.30 13.25
CA ALA A 1 -32.30 -34.95 14.39
C ALA A 1 -31.19 -33.97 14.00
N ARG A 2 -30.16 -34.32 13.15
CA ARG A 2 -29.04 -33.43 12.87
C ARG A 2 -29.46 -32.18 12.10
N ARG A 3 -30.29 -32.31 11.06
CA ARG A 3 -30.79 -31.13 10.29
C ARG A 3 -31.66 -30.24 11.15
N GLU A 4 -32.49 -30.76 11.99
CA GLU A 4 -33.37 -30.02 12.91
C GLU A 4 -32.54 -29.23 13.92
N LEU A 5 -31.46 -29.82 14.49
CA LEU A 5 -30.55 -29.12 15.39
C LEU A 5 -29.83 -27.97 14.71
N VAL A 6 -29.37 -28.17 13.49
CA VAL A 6 -28.73 -27.08 12.71
C VAL A 6 -29.72 -25.97 12.43
N THR A 7 -30.93 -26.29 11.97
CA THR A 7 -32.00 -25.31 11.72
C THR A 7 -32.39 -24.53 12.98
N LEU A 8 -32.50 -25.24 14.13
CA LEU A 8 -32.79 -24.59 15.41
C LEU A 8 -31.68 -23.69 15.87
N TRP A 9 -30.42 -24.12 15.71
CA TRP A 9 -29.23 -23.32 16.03
C TRP A 9 -29.15 -22.07 15.15
N GLU A 10 -29.32 -22.21 13.83
CA GLU A 10 -29.35 -21.08 12.89
C GLU A 10 -30.46 -20.09 13.25
N ARG A 11 -31.66 -20.59 13.52
CA ARG A 11 -32.81 -19.78 13.91
C ARG A 11 -32.53 -18.98 15.17
N ASN A 12 -31.99 -19.63 16.21
CA ASN A 12 -31.68 -18.97 17.47
C ASN A 12 -30.53 -17.95 17.31
N ARG A 13 -29.54 -18.27 16.50
CA ARG A 13 -28.41 -17.36 16.22
C ARG A 13 -28.82 -16.15 15.38
N LEU A 14 -29.74 -16.32 14.44
CA LEU A 14 -30.21 -15.23 13.57
C LEU A 14 -31.33 -14.39 14.19
N ALA A 15 -32.06 -14.92 15.17
CA ALA A 15 -33.18 -14.22 15.82
C ALA A 15 -32.77 -12.83 16.37
N PRO A 16 -31.64 -12.66 17.07
CA PRO A 16 -31.21 -11.33 17.55
C PRO A 16 -30.89 -10.34 16.45
N TYR A 17 -30.52 -10.82 15.25
CA TYR A 17 -30.19 -9.98 14.09
C TYR A 17 -31.44 -9.60 13.29
N LYS A 18 -32.45 -10.45 13.24
CA LYS A 18 -33.73 -10.18 12.57
C LYS A 18 -34.58 -9.15 13.29
N ASN A 19 -34.43 -9.06 14.62
CA ASN A 19 -35.16 -8.13 15.47
C ASN A 19 -34.39 -6.83 15.75
N ARG A 20 -33.27 -6.59 15.07
CA ARG A 20 -32.62 -5.26 15.11
C ARG A 20 -33.51 -4.30 14.35
N ASP A 21 -34.01 -3.30 15.08
CA ASP A 21 -34.64 -2.15 14.45
C ASP A 21 -33.68 -1.61 13.40
N ALA A 22 -34.11 -1.60 12.14
CA ALA A 22 -33.33 -1.14 11.01
C ALA A 22 -33.12 0.39 11.02
N SER A 23 -33.61 1.07 12.04
CA SER A 23 -33.27 2.47 12.33
C SER A 23 -31.87 2.58 12.95
N VAL A 24 -30.84 2.10 12.22
CA VAL A 24 -29.51 2.65 12.42
C VAL A 24 -29.62 4.11 11.95
N PRO A 25 -29.56 5.10 12.86
CA PRO A 25 -29.56 6.48 12.43
C PRO A 25 -28.44 6.61 11.40
N ALA A 26 -28.78 7.08 10.22
CA ALA A 26 -27.77 7.45 9.24
C ALA A 26 -26.83 8.39 10.00
N ARG A 27 -25.60 7.93 10.31
CA ARG A 27 -24.62 8.76 11.01
C ARG A 27 -24.45 10.02 10.18
N ALA A 28 -25.07 11.10 10.63
CA ALA A 28 -25.08 12.38 9.95
C ALA A 28 -23.73 13.11 10.03
N HIS A 29 -22.77 12.56 10.79
CA HIS A 29 -21.43 13.12 10.88
C HIS A 29 -20.56 12.56 9.76
N ARG A 30 -20.59 13.25 8.61
CA ARG A 30 -19.51 13.17 7.62
C ARG A 30 -18.53 14.28 7.93
N LEU A 31 -17.26 13.95 8.01
CA LEU A 31 -16.21 14.96 7.96
C LEU A 31 -16.38 15.72 6.63
N PRO A 32 -16.18 17.06 6.60
CA PRO A 32 -16.20 17.80 5.35
C PRO A 32 -15.15 17.27 4.39
N PRO A 33 -15.38 17.31 3.07
CA PRO A 33 -14.36 16.93 2.11
C PRO A 33 -13.18 17.91 2.18
N GLU A 34 -11.98 17.39 1.97
CA GLU A 34 -10.78 18.20 1.79
C GLU A 34 -10.84 18.90 0.41
N ALA A 35 -10.23 20.07 0.32
CA ALA A 35 -10.04 20.73 -0.96
C ALA A 35 -9.17 19.87 -1.88
N PRO A 36 -9.48 19.78 -3.19
CA PRO A 36 -8.64 19.07 -4.13
C PRO A 36 -7.24 19.70 -4.12
N PRO A 37 -6.17 18.88 -4.28
CA PRO A 37 -4.82 19.40 -4.36
C PRO A 37 -4.65 20.28 -5.60
N GLU A 38 -3.79 21.30 -5.51
CA GLU A 38 -3.40 22.11 -6.67
C GLU A 38 -2.61 21.27 -7.66
N ASP A 39 -1.70 20.42 -7.15
CA ASP A 39 -0.86 19.52 -7.93
C ASP A 39 -0.84 18.11 -7.35
N VAL A 40 -0.68 17.14 -8.24
CA VAL A 40 -0.54 15.72 -7.86
C VAL A 40 0.91 15.44 -7.46
N GLN A 41 1.11 14.88 -6.28
CA GLN A 41 2.40 14.56 -5.71
C GLN A 41 2.81 13.10 -5.99
N ILE A 42 4.12 12.84 -5.98
CA ILE A 42 4.71 11.51 -6.21
C ILE A 42 5.18 10.92 -4.88
N ALA A 43 4.52 9.85 -4.44
CA ALA A 43 4.98 9.03 -3.33
C ALA A 43 5.74 7.81 -3.84
N VAL A 44 6.85 7.45 -3.23
CA VAL A 44 7.67 6.30 -3.65
C VAL A 44 7.87 5.34 -2.49
N THR A 45 7.57 4.06 -2.71
CA THR A 45 7.89 3.02 -1.72
C THR A 45 9.25 2.39 -2.07
N VAL A 46 10.17 2.45 -1.14
CA VAL A 46 11.56 1.97 -1.28
C VAL A 46 11.95 1.06 -0.12
N SER A 47 13.02 0.27 -0.28
CA SER A 47 13.47 -0.70 0.73
C SER A 47 14.91 -0.54 1.20
N ASP A 48 15.67 0.41 0.63
CA ASP A 48 17.07 0.65 0.96
C ASP A 48 17.49 2.11 0.71
N LEU A 49 18.66 2.49 1.19
CA LEU A 49 19.17 3.85 1.09
C LEU A 49 19.52 4.27 -0.35
N PRO A 50 20.17 3.44 -1.18
CA PRO A 50 20.41 3.82 -2.58
C PRO A 50 19.12 4.12 -3.34
N SER A 51 18.06 3.33 -3.10
CA SER A 51 16.72 3.56 -3.66
C SER A 51 16.08 4.85 -3.15
N THR A 52 16.30 5.17 -1.86
CA THR A 52 15.85 6.43 -1.27
C THR A 52 16.51 7.63 -1.94
N GLU A 53 17.84 7.62 -2.05
CA GLU A 53 18.59 8.68 -2.73
C GLU A 53 18.15 8.86 -4.19
N ALA A 54 17.96 7.75 -4.91
CA ALA A 54 17.53 7.78 -6.30
C ALA A 54 16.13 8.41 -6.43
N ALA A 55 15.19 8.07 -5.56
CA ALA A 55 13.84 8.63 -5.55
C ALA A 55 13.84 10.13 -5.22
N LEU A 56 14.60 10.55 -4.20
CA LEU A 56 14.72 11.95 -3.79
C LEU A 56 15.30 12.81 -4.93
N ARG A 57 16.43 12.40 -5.50
CA ARG A 57 17.07 13.13 -6.62
C ARG A 57 16.21 13.22 -7.88
N ALA A 58 15.34 12.24 -8.08
CA ALA A 58 14.41 12.20 -9.22
C ALA A 58 13.14 13.03 -9.00
N GLY A 59 12.94 13.60 -7.80
CA GLY A 59 11.84 14.50 -7.48
C GLY A 59 10.62 13.82 -6.83
N ALA A 60 10.83 12.82 -5.98
CA ALA A 60 9.77 12.30 -5.12
C ALA A 60 9.35 13.34 -4.07
N ASP A 61 8.05 13.43 -3.78
CA ASP A 61 7.48 14.34 -2.76
C ASP A 61 7.25 13.63 -1.41
N LEU A 62 7.25 12.30 -1.39
CA LEU A 62 7.02 11.49 -0.19
C LEU A 62 7.72 10.14 -0.34
N ILE A 63 8.48 9.74 0.67
CA ILE A 63 9.11 8.42 0.73
C ILE A 63 8.39 7.53 1.75
N TYR A 64 8.02 6.34 1.34
CA TYR A 64 7.63 5.23 2.22
C TYR A 64 8.79 4.25 2.32
N PHE A 65 9.56 4.33 3.40
CA PHE A 65 10.69 3.44 3.63
C PHE A 65 10.22 2.14 4.27
N SER A 66 10.35 1.03 3.54
CA SER A 66 9.83 -0.27 3.96
C SER A 66 10.94 -1.19 4.45
N GLY A 67 10.73 -1.80 5.61
CA GLY A 67 11.56 -2.89 6.07
C GLY A 67 11.31 -4.22 5.34
N GLN A 68 10.35 -4.25 4.42
CA GLN A 68 10.02 -5.43 3.64
C GLN A 68 11.02 -5.61 2.50
N VAL A 69 12.12 -6.28 2.85
CA VAL A 69 13.15 -6.66 1.89
C VAL A 69 12.87 -8.09 1.45
N TYR A 70 12.68 -8.29 0.14
CA TYR A 70 12.43 -9.60 -0.46
C TYR A 70 13.71 -10.46 -0.60
N ARG A 71 14.67 -10.22 0.24
CA ARG A 71 15.89 -10.99 0.44
C ARG A 71 16.24 -10.92 1.92
N ARG A 72 16.87 -11.94 2.45
CA ARG A 72 17.39 -11.88 3.80
C ARG A 72 18.48 -10.83 3.88
N SER A 73 18.15 -9.68 4.40
CA SER A 73 19.14 -8.75 4.90
C SER A 73 19.20 -8.92 6.42
N PRO A 74 20.36 -9.15 7.02
CA PRO A 74 20.52 -9.08 8.46
C PRO A 74 20.49 -7.64 8.97
N GLN A 75 20.37 -6.65 8.07
CA GLN A 75 20.36 -5.24 8.41
C GLN A 75 19.09 -4.88 9.19
N ASP A 76 19.29 -4.15 10.26
CA ASP A 76 18.21 -3.49 10.99
C ASP A 76 17.67 -2.35 10.09
N TRP A 77 16.59 -2.64 9.40
CA TRP A 77 15.95 -1.67 8.48
C TRP A 77 15.54 -0.38 9.19
N LEU A 78 15.31 -0.44 10.50
CA LEU A 78 14.94 0.72 11.31
C LEU A 78 16.15 1.65 11.53
N HIS A 79 17.36 1.11 11.57
CA HIS A 79 18.58 1.93 11.53
C HIS A 79 18.72 2.64 10.19
N GLU A 80 18.43 1.96 9.09
CA GLU A 80 18.42 2.55 7.75
C GLU A 80 17.28 3.58 7.60
N LEU A 81 16.13 3.38 8.25
CA LEU A 81 15.04 4.35 8.26
C LEU A 81 15.49 5.72 8.79
N SER A 82 16.26 5.78 9.89
CA SER A 82 16.78 7.06 10.41
C SER A 82 17.74 7.73 9.43
N ARG A 83 18.51 6.96 8.68
CA ARG A 83 19.40 7.48 7.63
C ARG A 83 18.60 7.96 6.42
N ALA A 84 17.59 7.21 6.00
CA ALA A 84 16.66 7.63 4.95
C ALA A 84 15.93 8.92 5.33
N TRP A 85 15.50 9.02 6.61
CA TRP A 85 14.89 10.24 7.14
C TRP A 85 15.86 11.43 7.06
N ALA A 86 17.12 11.26 7.44
CA ALA A 86 18.12 12.33 7.34
C ALA A 86 18.30 12.83 5.89
N LEU A 87 18.38 11.91 4.91
CA LEU A 87 18.40 12.26 3.49
C LEU A 87 17.14 13.04 3.06
N GLY A 88 15.97 12.60 3.52
CA GLY A 88 14.72 13.31 3.24
C GLY A 88 14.70 14.73 3.82
N GLN A 89 15.25 14.93 5.05
CA GLN A 89 15.36 16.26 5.66
C GLN A 89 16.27 17.21 4.87
N GLU A 90 17.37 16.71 4.28
CA GLU A 90 18.26 17.50 3.42
C GLU A 90 17.55 18.00 2.17
N GLU A 91 16.63 17.21 1.61
CA GLU A 91 15.86 17.53 0.40
C GLU A 91 14.48 18.15 0.71
N GLY A 92 14.09 18.27 1.97
CA GLY A 92 12.77 18.76 2.39
C GLY A 92 11.62 17.80 2.09
N VAL A 93 11.90 16.49 1.93
CA VAL A 93 10.94 15.44 1.59
C VAL A 93 10.65 14.57 2.81
N PRO A 94 9.38 14.38 3.21
CA PRO A 94 9.03 13.55 4.35
C PRO A 94 9.29 12.07 4.07
N VAL A 95 9.80 11.36 5.10
CA VAL A 95 10.08 9.94 5.05
C VAL A 95 9.28 9.21 6.12
N PHE A 96 8.41 8.31 5.69
CA PHE A 96 7.50 7.54 6.55
C PHE A 96 7.98 6.10 6.72
N ALA A 97 7.86 5.57 7.92
CA ALA A 97 8.04 4.15 8.16
C ALA A 97 6.88 3.35 7.55
N HIS A 98 7.15 2.45 6.63
CA HIS A 98 6.14 1.57 6.05
C HIS A 98 6.10 0.24 6.80
N LEU A 99 4.99 -0.02 7.50
CA LEU A 99 4.73 -1.26 8.22
C LEU A 99 3.99 -2.27 7.35
N GLU A 100 4.40 -3.53 7.46
CA GLU A 100 3.96 -4.62 6.59
C GLU A 100 2.45 -4.93 6.69
N ARG A 101 1.90 -5.50 5.62
CA ARG A 101 0.50 -5.93 5.53
C ARG A 101 0.15 -7.02 6.54
N ILE A 102 1.07 -7.96 6.79
CA ILE A 102 0.92 -9.02 7.78
C ILE A 102 1.95 -8.79 8.86
N SER A 103 1.49 -8.42 10.05
CA SER A 103 2.34 -8.25 11.24
C SER A 103 1.85 -9.18 12.35
N GLU A 104 2.75 -9.98 12.90
CA GLU A 104 2.44 -10.93 13.97
C GLU A 104 2.71 -10.31 15.35
N ASN A 105 1.94 -10.71 16.35
CA ASN A 105 2.03 -10.15 17.69
C ASN A 105 3.44 -10.25 18.30
N HIS A 106 4.22 -11.26 17.95
CA HIS A 106 5.58 -11.43 18.48
C HIS A 106 6.58 -10.38 17.94
N VAL A 107 6.25 -9.73 16.83
CA VAL A 107 7.09 -8.67 16.21
C VAL A 107 6.83 -7.31 16.86
N PHE A 108 5.65 -7.09 17.47
CA PHE A 108 5.25 -5.79 18.01
C PHE A 108 6.21 -5.21 19.04
N PRO A 109 6.76 -5.97 20.02
CA PRO A 109 7.70 -5.40 20.99
C PRO A 109 9.00 -4.92 20.36
N GLU A 110 9.45 -5.56 19.27
CA GLU A 110 10.61 -5.12 18.51
C GLU A 110 10.31 -3.83 17.75
N LEU A 111 9.22 -3.78 17.00
CA LEU A 111 8.78 -2.59 16.29
C LEU A 111 8.59 -1.37 17.22
N GLU A 112 7.96 -1.57 18.37
CA GLU A 112 7.74 -0.52 19.35
C GLU A 112 9.07 0.07 19.86
N ARG A 113 9.99 -0.79 20.29
CA ARG A 113 11.31 -0.35 20.76
C ARG A 113 12.10 0.37 19.68
N SER A 114 12.01 -0.11 18.47
CA SER A 114 12.78 0.43 17.35
C SER A 114 12.17 1.74 16.87
N LEU A 115 10.86 1.82 16.63
CA LEU A 115 10.20 3.06 16.21
C LEU A 115 10.33 4.18 17.26
N SER A 116 10.37 3.84 18.56
CA SER A 116 10.58 4.85 19.62
C SER A 116 12.00 5.44 19.64
N ARG A 117 12.96 4.81 18.97
CA ARG A 117 14.39 5.23 18.96
C ARG A 117 14.82 5.87 17.65
N HIS A 118 14.02 5.71 16.58
CA HIS A 118 14.39 6.16 15.25
C HIS A 118 13.55 7.36 14.79
N GLN A 119 14.11 8.14 13.89
CA GLN A 119 13.46 9.31 13.32
C GLN A 119 12.69 8.93 12.05
N PHE A 120 11.50 9.50 11.91
CA PHE A 120 10.62 9.39 10.74
C PHE A 120 9.53 10.47 10.84
N ASP A 121 8.88 10.81 9.74
CA ASP A 121 7.86 11.87 9.71
C ASP A 121 6.43 11.35 9.87
N GLY A 122 6.21 10.05 9.69
CA GLY A 122 4.92 9.40 9.84
C GLY A 122 4.99 7.89 9.62
N ILE A 123 3.84 7.24 9.64
CA ILE A 123 3.75 5.78 9.46
C ILE A 123 2.75 5.46 8.35
N LEU A 124 3.16 4.66 7.36
CA LEU A 124 2.25 3.97 6.44
C LEU A 124 1.93 2.59 7.01
N VAL A 125 0.66 2.29 7.23
CA VAL A 125 0.21 1.05 7.86
C VAL A 125 -0.33 0.09 6.83
N GLY A 126 0.22 -1.12 6.79
CA GLY A 126 -0.18 -2.18 5.87
C GLY A 126 -1.36 -3.05 6.34
N GLY A 127 -1.91 -2.89 7.55
CA GLY A 127 -3.02 -3.73 7.99
C GLY A 127 -3.72 -3.30 9.28
N PHE A 128 -4.99 -3.68 9.41
CA PHE A 128 -5.81 -3.35 10.59
C PHE A 128 -5.26 -3.90 11.90
N GLY A 129 -4.57 -5.06 11.86
CA GLY A 129 -4.04 -5.70 13.07
C GLY A 129 -3.05 -4.83 13.85
N ILE A 130 -2.29 -4.00 13.14
CA ILE A 130 -1.29 -3.11 13.74
C ILE A 130 -1.78 -1.65 13.88
N TRP A 131 -2.95 -1.31 13.33
CA TRP A 131 -3.47 0.06 13.24
C TRP A 131 -3.44 0.83 14.56
N LYS A 132 -3.99 0.22 15.61
CA LYS A 132 -4.03 0.86 16.94
C LYS A 132 -2.63 1.14 17.48
N ARG A 133 -1.73 0.17 17.36
CA ARG A 133 -0.33 0.29 17.80
C ARG A 133 0.44 1.32 16.98
N ALA A 134 0.25 1.33 15.68
CA ALA A 134 0.89 2.29 14.80
C ALA A 134 0.53 3.74 15.18
N LYS A 135 -0.72 4.00 15.57
CA LYS A 135 -1.14 5.32 16.09
C LYS A 135 -0.43 5.70 17.39
N GLU A 136 -0.26 4.74 18.30
CA GLU A 136 0.48 4.95 19.55
C GLU A 136 1.98 5.23 19.25
N TRP A 137 2.58 4.45 18.36
CA TRP A 137 3.99 4.59 17.95
C TRP A 137 4.27 5.84 17.12
N ALA A 138 3.29 6.32 16.39
CA ALA A 138 3.40 7.56 15.63
C ALA A 138 3.58 8.81 16.52
N GLN A 139 3.16 8.76 17.79
CA GLN A 139 3.35 9.86 18.75
C GLN A 139 2.87 11.22 18.21
N GLY A 140 1.70 11.25 17.61
CA GLY A 140 1.10 12.44 17.01
C GLY A 140 1.51 12.75 15.57
N ARG A 141 2.47 12.00 15.01
CA ARG A 141 2.81 12.09 13.57
C ARG A 141 1.69 11.52 12.72
N PRO A 142 1.56 11.91 11.44
CA PRO A 142 0.54 11.41 10.53
C PRO A 142 0.65 9.88 10.32
N VAL A 143 -0.52 9.24 10.22
CA VAL A 143 -0.64 7.81 9.91
C VAL A 143 -1.42 7.66 8.63
N HIS A 144 -0.82 7.06 7.63
CA HIS A 144 -1.38 6.77 6.32
C HIS A 144 -1.85 5.31 6.25
N THR A 145 -2.89 5.03 5.46
CA THR A 145 -3.33 3.66 5.21
C THR A 145 -2.91 3.17 3.84
N ASP A 146 -2.43 1.93 3.79
CA ASP A 146 -1.98 1.30 2.54
C ASP A 146 -3.14 0.61 1.78
N LEU A 147 -2.86 0.15 0.56
CA LEU A 147 -3.76 -0.57 -0.35
C LEU A 147 -4.54 -1.71 0.32
N SER A 148 -3.91 -2.40 1.26
CA SER A 148 -4.48 -3.55 1.98
C SER A 148 -5.62 -3.19 2.95
N PHE A 149 -5.85 -1.92 3.22
CA PHE A 149 -7.07 -1.46 3.90
C PHE A 149 -8.31 -1.55 3.01
N ASN A 150 -8.08 -1.79 1.72
CA ASN A 150 -9.14 -2.03 0.75
C ASN A 150 -10.22 -0.95 0.76
N ALA A 151 -9.78 0.31 0.75
CA ALA A 151 -10.66 1.48 0.72
C ALA A 151 -11.37 1.57 -0.65
N PHE A 152 -12.55 0.96 -0.76
CA PHE A 152 -13.27 0.71 -1.99
C PHE A 152 -14.42 1.69 -2.26
N ASN A 153 -14.75 2.54 -1.32
CA ASN A 153 -15.82 3.52 -1.44
C ASN A 153 -15.65 4.68 -0.46
N THR A 154 -16.45 5.72 -0.65
CA THR A 154 -16.43 6.92 0.19
C THR A 154 -16.65 6.62 1.67
N TRP A 155 -17.49 5.65 2.01
CA TRP A 155 -17.75 5.29 3.41
C TRP A 155 -16.53 4.69 4.09
N ALA A 156 -15.79 3.83 3.38
CA ALA A 156 -14.54 3.27 3.90
C ALA A 156 -13.51 4.37 4.16
N VAL A 157 -13.36 5.32 3.23
CA VAL A 157 -12.45 6.46 3.40
C VAL A 157 -12.87 7.34 4.58
N GLN A 158 -14.17 7.66 4.72
CA GLN A 158 -14.70 8.41 5.86
C GLN A 158 -14.39 7.71 7.18
N GLN A 159 -14.62 6.40 7.27
CA GLN A 159 -14.35 5.64 8.49
C GLN A 159 -12.86 5.58 8.84
N LEU A 160 -11.99 5.48 7.85
CA LEU A 160 -10.54 5.51 8.06
C LEU A 160 -10.08 6.89 8.52
N ALA A 161 -10.62 7.96 7.94
CA ALA A 161 -10.35 9.33 8.38
C ALA A 161 -10.85 9.60 9.80
N GLU A 162 -12.08 9.18 10.14
CA GLU A 162 -12.62 9.26 11.51
C GLU A 162 -11.78 8.45 12.50
N ALA A 163 -11.19 7.33 12.07
CA ALA A 163 -10.27 6.54 12.86
C ALA A 163 -8.89 7.20 13.00
N GLY A 164 -8.63 8.31 12.30
CA GLY A 164 -7.41 9.12 12.39
C GLY A 164 -6.38 8.84 11.28
N ALA A 165 -6.81 8.32 10.13
CA ALA A 165 -5.95 8.28 8.96
C ALA A 165 -5.75 9.71 8.41
N ALA A 166 -4.51 10.10 8.17
CA ALA A 166 -4.15 11.39 7.58
C ALA A 166 -4.10 11.34 6.03
N LEU A 167 -4.01 10.15 5.46
CA LEU A 167 -4.10 9.86 4.03
C LEU A 167 -4.62 8.44 3.84
N VAL A 168 -5.44 8.22 2.81
CA VAL A 168 -5.96 6.90 2.46
C VAL A 168 -5.52 6.49 1.07
N THR A 169 -4.90 5.32 0.96
CA THR A 169 -4.62 4.71 -0.33
C THR A 169 -5.86 3.92 -0.81
N ALA A 170 -6.40 4.31 -1.95
CA ALA A 170 -7.58 3.67 -2.54
C ALA A 170 -7.25 2.28 -3.12
N SER A 171 -8.25 1.39 -3.18
CA SER A 171 -8.09 0.04 -3.71
C SER A 171 -7.66 0.03 -5.18
N LEU A 172 -6.80 -0.92 -5.55
CA LEU A 172 -6.39 -1.19 -6.93
C LEU A 172 -7.52 -1.66 -7.86
N GLU A 173 -8.65 -2.08 -7.30
CA GLU A 173 -9.78 -2.63 -8.03
C GLU A 173 -10.77 -1.56 -8.51
N LEU A 174 -10.54 -0.29 -8.15
CA LEU A 174 -11.39 0.83 -8.52
C LEU A 174 -11.10 1.33 -9.94
N LYS A 175 -12.17 1.82 -10.61
CA LYS A 175 -12.04 2.65 -11.82
C LYS A 175 -11.68 4.09 -11.43
N LEU A 176 -11.01 4.82 -12.33
CA LEU A 176 -10.72 6.25 -12.11
C LEU A 176 -11.98 7.09 -11.85
N SER A 177 -13.11 6.74 -12.45
CA SER A 177 -14.38 7.41 -12.18
C SER A 177 -14.89 7.20 -10.74
N GLU A 178 -14.63 6.03 -10.16
CA GLU A 178 -14.96 5.72 -8.77
C GLU A 178 -13.97 6.40 -7.82
N VAL A 179 -12.67 6.42 -8.17
CA VAL A 179 -11.65 7.19 -7.45
C VAL A 179 -12.04 8.67 -7.41
N ARG A 180 -12.43 9.26 -8.55
CA ARG A 180 -12.93 10.65 -8.60
C ARG A 180 -14.09 10.88 -7.64
N SER A 181 -15.06 9.96 -7.62
CA SER A 181 -16.22 10.05 -6.71
C SER A 181 -15.82 9.98 -5.24
N ILE A 182 -14.75 9.25 -4.92
CA ILE A 182 -14.15 9.18 -3.59
C ILE A 182 -13.44 10.49 -3.27
N CYS A 183 -12.55 10.98 -4.13
CA CYS A 183 -11.78 12.22 -3.92
C CYS A 183 -12.70 13.42 -3.67
N GLN A 184 -13.78 13.56 -4.44
CA GLN A 184 -14.75 14.65 -4.25
C GLN A 184 -15.45 14.67 -2.87
N LYS A 185 -15.39 13.58 -2.12
CA LYS A 185 -16.07 13.41 -0.83
C LYS A 185 -15.12 13.01 0.30
N SER A 186 -13.85 12.86 -0.01
CA SER A 186 -12.84 12.47 0.98
C SER A 186 -12.51 13.63 1.91
N PRO A 187 -12.48 13.41 3.23
CA PRO A 187 -12.03 14.41 4.20
C PRO A 187 -10.50 14.41 4.39
N VAL A 188 -9.79 13.58 3.66
CA VAL A 188 -8.32 13.43 3.72
C VAL A 188 -7.77 13.20 2.32
N PRO A 189 -6.48 13.50 2.06
CA PRO A 189 -5.82 13.18 0.80
C PRO A 189 -6.00 11.72 0.39
N VAL A 190 -6.18 11.48 -0.91
CA VAL A 190 -6.31 10.15 -1.49
C VAL A 190 -5.09 9.84 -2.34
N CYS A 191 -4.50 8.68 -2.09
CA CYS A 191 -3.40 8.12 -2.87
C CYS A 191 -3.90 6.96 -3.74
N ILE A 192 -3.34 6.79 -4.94
CA ILE A 192 -3.50 5.59 -5.76
C ILE A 192 -2.14 5.01 -6.14
N ALA A 193 -2.04 3.69 -6.29
CA ALA A 193 -0.86 3.10 -6.91
C ALA A 193 -0.88 3.39 -8.41
N ALA A 194 0.24 3.85 -8.95
CA ALA A 194 0.34 4.31 -10.32
C ALA A 194 1.39 3.57 -11.14
N HIS A 195 2.44 3.04 -10.51
CA HIS A 195 3.53 2.40 -11.25
C HIS A 195 4.22 1.31 -10.44
N GLY A 196 4.71 0.29 -11.16
CA GLY A 196 5.57 -0.75 -10.65
C GLY A 196 4.88 -2.11 -10.42
N PRO A 197 5.61 -3.06 -9.82
CA PRO A 197 5.11 -4.42 -9.58
C PRO A 197 4.08 -4.43 -8.44
N MET A 198 2.83 -4.71 -8.80
CA MET A 198 1.75 -4.79 -7.81
C MET A 198 1.67 -6.18 -7.19
N GLU A 199 1.63 -6.21 -5.86
CA GLU A 199 1.45 -7.42 -5.08
C GLU A 199 -0.01 -7.90 -5.19
N SER A 200 -0.20 -9.07 -5.80
CA SER A 200 -1.52 -9.69 -5.97
C SER A 200 -1.93 -10.52 -4.76
N MET A 201 -0.97 -11.17 -4.09
CA MET A 201 -1.23 -12.02 -2.93
C MET A 201 -0.04 -12.06 -1.97
N VAL A 202 -0.36 -12.06 -0.68
CA VAL A 202 0.59 -12.40 0.40
C VAL A 202 0.07 -13.63 1.13
N SER A 203 0.95 -14.59 1.41
CA SER A 203 0.61 -15.83 2.08
C SER A 203 1.66 -16.22 3.12
N LYS A 204 1.21 -16.77 4.24
CA LYS A 204 2.07 -17.42 5.22
C LYS A 204 2.44 -18.85 4.82
N HIS A 205 1.92 -19.35 3.70
CA HIS A 205 2.29 -20.66 3.17
C HIS A 205 3.68 -20.60 2.56
N CYS A 206 4.56 -21.45 3.03
CA CYS A 206 5.89 -21.62 2.47
C CYS A 206 5.95 -22.93 1.68
N ILE A 207 6.15 -22.83 0.36
CA ILE A 207 6.22 -23.98 -0.55
C ILE A 207 7.42 -24.92 -0.28
N PHE A 208 8.42 -24.45 0.48
CA PHE A 208 9.60 -25.24 0.86
C PHE A 208 9.49 -25.90 2.22
N ARG A 209 8.41 -25.65 2.98
CA ARG A 209 8.28 -26.09 4.38
C ARG A 209 8.33 -27.62 4.51
N ASP A 210 7.63 -28.31 3.64
CA ASP A 210 7.49 -29.77 3.70
C ASP A 210 8.74 -30.51 3.17
N GLN A 211 9.65 -29.81 2.49
CA GLN A 211 10.90 -30.33 1.97
C GLN A 211 12.09 -30.12 2.93
N GLY A 212 11.82 -29.63 4.14
CA GLY A 212 12.87 -29.21 5.09
C GLY A 212 13.50 -27.89 4.64
N CYS A 213 13.11 -26.80 5.24
CA CYS A 213 13.59 -25.45 4.87
C CYS A 213 15.13 -25.37 4.95
N ARG A 214 15.78 -25.28 3.79
CA ARG A 214 17.23 -24.99 3.63
C ARG A 214 17.46 -23.57 3.10
N LEU A 215 16.48 -22.66 3.32
CA LEU A 215 16.53 -21.27 2.87
C LEU A 215 16.65 -21.12 1.34
N GLN A 216 16.18 -22.08 0.58
CA GLN A 216 16.19 -22.08 -0.89
C GLN A 216 15.47 -20.88 -1.50
N CYS A 217 14.50 -20.32 -0.77
CA CYS A 217 13.78 -19.10 -1.16
C CYS A 217 14.68 -17.85 -1.29
N GLN A 218 15.91 -17.89 -0.79
CA GLN A 218 16.84 -16.75 -0.82
C GLN A 218 17.66 -16.69 -2.11
N SER A 219 17.89 -17.83 -2.74
CA SER A 219 18.70 -17.95 -3.95
C SER A 219 17.90 -18.29 -5.19
N ALA A 220 16.65 -18.73 -5.04
CA ALA A 220 15.82 -19.15 -6.15
C ALA A 220 15.00 -17.96 -6.71
N SER A 221 15.11 -17.74 -8.01
CA SER A 221 14.09 -17.00 -8.75
C SER A 221 12.88 -17.90 -8.91
N LEU A 222 11.79 -17.56 -8.24
CA LEU A 222 10.56 -18.36 -8.25
C LEU A 222 9.47 -17.65 -9.02
N GLU A 223 8.73 -18.43 -9.77
CA GLU A 223 7.65 -17.96 -10.59
C GLU A 223 6.48 -18.94 -10.54
N LEU A 224 5.27 -18.42 -10.57
CA LEU A 224 4.06 -19.19 -10.83
C LEU A 224 3.64 -18.94 -12.27
N LYS A 225 3.35 -20.03 -12.99
CA LYS A 225 2.82 -19.95 -14.35
C LYS A 225 1.39 -20.46 -14.39
N ASP A 226 0.48 -19.67 -14.92
CA ASP A 226 -0.92 -20.08 -15.08
C ASP A 226 -1.11 -20.92 -16.37
N LYS A 227 -2.33 -21.44 -16.55
CA LYS A 227 -2.68 -22.23 -17.74
C LYS A 227 -2.66 -21.44 -19.06
N LYS A 228 -2.70 -20.11 -18.99
CA LYS A 228 -2.63 -19.20 -20.15
C LYS A 228 -1.22 -18.75 -20.47
N GLY A 229 -0.24 -19.17 -19.66
CA GLY A 229 1.17 -18.86 -19.86
C GLY A 229 1.64 -17.57 -19.17
N PHE A 230 0.78 -16.88 -18.42
CA PHE A 230 1.22 -15.72 -17.61
C PHE A 230 2.15 -16.16 -16.48
N VAL A 231 3.23 -15.40 -16.29
CA VAL A 231 4.26 -15.66 -15.29
C VAL A 231 4.14 -14.64 -14.18
N PHE A 232 3.96 -15.11 -12.96
CA PHE A 232 3.78 -14.31 -11.76
C PHE A 232 5.03 -14.46 -10.89
N PRO A 233 5.84 -13.39 -10.70
CA PRO A 233 7.02 -13.44 -9.85
C PRO A 233 6.64 -13.75 -8.39
N VAL A 234 7.43 -14.61 -7.73
CA VAL A 234 7.24 -14.98 -6.33
C VAL A 234 8.48 -14.59 -5.56
N LYS A 235 8.29 -13.86 -4.47
CA LYS A 235 9.36 -13.47 -3.55
C LYS A 235 8.99 -13.82 -2.11
N PHE A 236 9.99 -13.94 -1.25
CA PHE A 236 9.81 -14.21 0.18
C PHE A 236 10.45 -13.10 0.99
N ASP A 237 9.73 -12.67 2.02
CA ASP A 237 10.26 -11.72 2.99
C ASP A 237 11.04 -12.42 4.12
N ARG A 238 11.60 -11.62 5.02
CA ARG A 238 12.34 -12.11 6.18
C ARG A 238 11.50 -12.92 7.18
N TRP A 239 10.18 -12.77 7.11
CA TRP A 239 9.23 -13.47 7.97
C TRP A 239 8.68 -14.75 7.32
N CYS A 240 9.25 -15.14 6.18
CA CYS A 240 8.81 -16.28 5.36
C CYS A 240 7.39 -16.11 4.80
N HIS A 241 6.88 -14.87 4.64
CA HIS A 241 5.70 -14.67 3.85
C HIS A 241 6.05 -14.79 2.36
N MET A 242 5.19 -15.47 1.63
CA MET A 242 5.27 -15.60 0.18
C MET A 242 4.48 -14.47 -0.46
N HIS A 243 5.13 -13.69 -1.30
CA HIS A 243 4.55 -12.58 -2.06
C HIS A 243 4.49 -12.95 -3.53
N ILE A 244 3.28 -12.88 -4.09
CA ILE A 244 3.05 -13.13 -5.51
C ILE A 244 2.72 -11.80 -6.17
N PHE A 245 3.51 -11.42 -7.14
CA PHE A 245 3.33 -10.19 -7.90
C PHE A 245 2.55 -10.44 -9.17
N ASN A 246 1.89 -9.40 -9.69
CA ASN A 246 1.21 -9.47 -10.97
C ASN A 246 2.22 -9.78 -12.10
N SER A 247 1.74 -10.46 -13.14
CA SER A 247 2.55 -10.85 -14.29
C SER A 247 3.03 -9.66 -15.14
N ARG A 248 2.37 -8.50 -15.01
CA ARG A 248 2.76 -7.25 -15.65
C ARG A 248 2.77 -6.13 -14.63
N GLU A 249 3.73 -5.24 -14.75
CA GLU A 249 3.80 -4.05 -13.93
C GLU A 249 2.69 -3.08 -14.29
N LEU A 250 2.18 -2.37 -13.27
CA LEU A 250 1.23 -1.29 -13.47
C LEU A 250 1.95 -0.08 -14.06
N SER A 251 1.30 0.65 -14.96
CA SER A 251 1.69 2.02 -15.31
C SER A 251 0.48 2.86 -15.72
N LEU A 252 0.38 4.05 -15.15
CA LEU A 252 -0.59 5.08 -15.51
C LEU A 252 0.05 6.27 -16.21
N LEU A 253 1.34 6.21 -16.57
CA LEU A 253 2.09 7.34 -17.14
C LEU A 253 1.40 7.93 -18.38
N ASN A 254 0.92 7.09 -19.30
CA ASN A 254 0.20 7.53 -20.51
C ASN A 254 -1.23 8.04 -20.22
N HIS A 255 -1.60 8.21 -18.94
CA HIS A 255 -2.95 8.57 -18.53
C HIS A 255 -2.97 9.64 -17.44
N LEU A 256 -1.88 10.40 -17.27
CA LEU A 256 -1.70 11.36 -16.18
C LEU A 256 -2.75 12.48 -16.19
N GLU A 257 -3.16 12.96 -17.34
CA GLU A 257 -4.26 13.93 -17.45
C GLU A 257 -5.54 13.42 -16.79
N ARG A 258 -5.95 12.19 -17.13
CA ARG A 258 -7.16 11.57 -16.52
C ARG A 258 -7.00 11.29 -15.04
N VAL A 259 -5.76 11.02 -14.61
CA VAL A 259 -5.44 10.83 -13.20
C VAL A 259 -5.55 12.16 -12.44
N ARG A 260 -5.03 13.25 -12.98
CA ARG A 260 -5.20 14.60 -12.42
C ARG A 260 -6.69 14.96 -12.29
N GLU A 261 -7.47 14.71 -13.33
CA GLU A 261 -8.92 14.95 -13.31
C GLU A 261 -9.67 14.14 -12.25
N SER A 262 -9.10 13.04 -11.78
CA SER A 262 -9.69 12.23 -10.71
C SER A 262 -9.60 12.88 -9.33
N GLY A 263 -8.74 13.91 -9.16
CA GLY A 263 -8.57 14.64 -7.90
C GLY A 263 -7.76 13.90 -6.85
N VAL A 264 -6.94 12.92 -7.24
CA VAL A 264 -6.00 12.25 -6.32
C VAL A 264 -4.91 13.21 -5.88
N SER A 265 -4.49 13.09 -4.61
CA SER A 265 -3.42 13.90 -4.06
C SER A 265 -2.04 13.29 -4.32
N TYR A 266 -1.96 11.97 -4.36
CA TYR A 266 -0.70 11.25 -4.54
C TYR A 266 -0.79 10.13 -5.55
N LEU A 267 0.24 10.02 -6.39
CA LEU A 267 0.56 8.84 -7.19
C LEU A 267 1.67 8.06 -6.49
N ARG A 268 1.46 6.76 -6.25
CA ARG A 268 2.47 5.94 -5.62
C ARG A 268 3.19 5.04 -6.62
N ILE A 269 4.52 5.14 -6.61
CA ILE A 269 5.43 4.25 -7.34
C ILE A 269 5.91 3.17 -6.37
N GLU A 270 5.76 1.91 -6.76
CA GLU A 270 6.16 0.74 -5.97
C GLU A 270 7.56 0.28 -6.39
N GLY A 271 8.57 0.65 -5.61
CA GLY A 271 9.99 0.40 -5.91
C GLY A 271 10.66 -0.71 -5.10
N ARG A 272 9.98 -1.34 -4.12
CA ARG A 272 10.61 -2.30 -3.18
C ARG A 272 11.31 -3.49 -3.83
N THR A 273 10.99 -3.85 -5.04
CA THR A 273 11.61 -4.98 -5.75
C THR A 273 12.55 -4.55 -6.85
N LYS A 274 12.79 -3.25 -6.99
CA LYS A 274 13.52 -2.60 -8.08
C LYS A 274 14.87 -2.06 -7.63
N ASP A 275 15.77 -1.87 -8.58
CA ASP A 275 17.04 -1.19 -8.36
C ASP A 275 16.88 0.35 -8.36
N PRO A 276 17.89 1.09 -7.85
CA PRO A 276 17.85 2.54 -7.81
C PRO A 276 17.72 3.20 -9.18
N GLU A 277 18.30 2.63 -10.22
CA GLU A 277 18.27 3.14 -11.60
C GLU A 277 16.83 3.10 -12.14
N TRP A 278 16.12 2.00 -11.94
CA TRP A 278 14.71 1.87 -12.31
C TRP A 278 13.84 2.89 -11.55
N ILE A 279 14.10 3.06 -10.24
CA ILE A 279 13.33 4.00 -9.39
C ILE A 279 13.54 5.43 -9.90
N SER A 280 14.79 5.83 -10.16
CA SER A 280 15.11 7.14 -10.69
C SER A 280 14.41 7.40 -12.03
N ALA A 281 14.47 6.43 -12.95
CA ALA A 281 13.82 6.53 -14.25
C ALA A 281 12.30 6.65 -14.13
N ALA A 282 11.67 5.83 -13.28
CA ALA A 282 10.21 5.85 -13.07
C ALA A 282 9.75 7.19 -12.47
N VAL A 283 10.42 7.68 -11.40
CA VAL A 283 10.06 8.96 -10.75
C VAL A 283 10.26 10.13 -11.70
N SER A 284 11.40 10.19 -12.41
CA SER A 284 11.66 11.24 -13.40
C SER A 284 10.62 11.26 -14.51
N ALA A 285 10.23 10.08 -15.03
CA ALA A 285 9.21 9.97 -16.06
C ALA A 285 7.84 10.50 -15.60
N TYR A 286 7.45 10.16 -14.36
CA TYR A 286 6.20 10.68 -13.77
C TYR A 286 6.28 12.19 -13.53
N ARG A 287 7.41 12.72 -13.09
CA ARG A 287 7.60 14.16 -12.92
C ARG A 287 7.46 14.89 -14.24
N GLN A 288 8.21 14.47 -15.27
CA GLN A 288 8.13 15.03 -16.63
C GLN A 288 6.69 14.97 -17.18
N GLY A 289 6.02 13.82 -17.06
CA GLY A 289 4.63 13.68 -17.51
C GLY A 289 3.66 14.56 -16.72
N LEU A 290 3.87 14.79 -15.42
CA LEU A 290 3.10 15.73 -14.63
C LEU A 290 3.39 17.18 -15.03
N ASP A 291 4.58 17.51 -15.51
CA ASP A 291 4.97 18.83 -16.05
C ASP A 291 4.47 19.03 -17.49
N GLY A 292 3.83 18.02 -18.09
CA GLY A 292 3.21 18.08 -19.42
C GLY A 292 4.12 17.66 -20.57
N GLU A 293 5.27 17.05 -20.27
CA GLU A 293 6.16 16.48 -21.28
C GLU A 293 5.63 15.14 -21.79
N GLU A 294 5.85 14.84 -23.07
CA GLU A 294 5.58 13.52 -23.63
C GLU A 294 6.65 12.52 -23.16
N VAL A 295 6.19 11.45 -22.52
CA VAL A 295 7.07 10.37 -22.07
C VAL A 295 6.63 9.05 -22.69
N GLU A 296 7.51 8.43 -23.47
CA GLU A 296 7.25 7.11 -24.03
C GLU A 296 7.49 5.99 -23.02
N LEU A 297 6.56 5.06 -22.97
CA LEU A 297 6.69 3.81 -22.21
C LEU A 297 6.73 2.60 -23.13
N PRO A 298 7.47 1.55 -22.73
CA PRO A 298 7.36 0.23 -23.35
C PRO A 298 5.92 -0.31 -23.28
N GLU A 299 5.49 -1.07 -24.29
CA GLU A 299 4.10 -1.57 -24.41
C GLU A 299 3.68 -2.64 -23.36
N GLU A 300 4.59 -3.10 -22.51
CA GLU A 300 4.38 -4.27 -21.64
C GLU A 300 3.64 -4.02 -20.32
N PHE A 301 3.20 -2.80 -20.05
CA PHE A 301 2.52 -2.45 -18.80
C PHE A 301 1.02 -2.77 -18.80
N THR A 302 0.48 -3.00 -17.58
CA THR A 302 -0.97 -3.05 -17.37
C THR A 302 -1.48 -1.73 -16.80
N LYS A 303 -2.73 -1.40 -17.15
CA LYS A 303 -3.47 -0.27 -16.56
C LYS A 303 -4.25 -0.67 -15.31
N GLY A 304 -4.11 -1.92 -14.85
CA GLY A 304 -4.91 -2.47 -13.75
C GLY A 304 -6.41 -2.42 -14.05
N HIS A 305 -7.19 -2.11 -13.03
CA HIS A 305 -8.66 -1.97 -13.14
C HIS A 305 -9.12 -0.54 -13.42
N TYR A 306 -8.23 0.44 -13.42
CA TYR A 306 -8.56 1.87 -13.50
C TYR A 306 -9.43 2.28 -14.71
N PHE A 307 -9.43 1.47 -15.79
CA PHE A 307 -10.19 1.79 -17.01
C PHE A 307 -11.33 0.82 -17.32
N ARG A 308 -11.39 -0.33 -16.69
CA ARG A 308 -12.45 -1.33 -16.97
C ARG A 308 -13.08 -1.97 -15.74
N GLY A 309 -12.53 -1.72 -14.54
CA GLY A 309 -13.03 -2.29 -13.29
C GLY A 309 -12.77 -3.80 -13.17
N VAL A 310 -13.25 -4.34 -12.05
CA VAL A 310 -13.33 -5.78 -11.81
C VAL A 310 -14.65 -6.27 -12.40
N LEU A 311 -14.61 -7.36 -13.20
CA LEU A 311 -15.78 -7.99 -13.80
C LEU A 311 -16.46 -8.91 -12.79
#